data_20783f3f0ba66959f3422e15aff1d147
#
_entry.id   20783f3f0ba66959f3422e15aff1d147
#
_cell.length_a   1.000
_cell.length_b   1.000
_cell.length_c   1.000
_cell.angle_alpha   90.00
_cell.angle_beta   90.00
_cell.angle_gamma   90.00
#
_symmetry.space_group_name_H-M   'P 1'
#
loop_
_entity.id
_entity.type
_entity.pdbx_description
1 polymer ?
#
loop_
_entity_poly.entity_id
_entity_poly.type
_entity_poly.pdbx_seq_one_letter_code
_entity_poly.pdbx_strand_id
1 'polypeptide(L)'
;LHLLAALILLMHPLVEKDTQYLAMKEVYREHPNFYFWENEDDVYEIFSDIDIAIVDYSSIFYDLLARGVKTFIRYFYDIDDKENFRDFVFDVREMTCGTEASDFDELLAALASCKETEKKELDRINQLFWSYSDENDCERIIDTALSFTPEKREFPKLYSFDIFDTLFSRQCCHPSSVFDNVRKKLEQSDCGY
;
A
#
# COMPACT_ATOMS: atom_id res chain seq x y z
N LEU A 1 20.62 -24.79 -12.65
CA LEU A 1 20.73 -23.34 -12.58
C LEU A 1 20.65 -22.95 -11.10
N HIS A 2 21.78 -22.53 -10.51
CA HIS A 2 21.73 -21.82 -9.23
C HIS A 2 21.23 -20.42 -9.57
N LEU A 3 19.94 -20.16 -9.42
CA LEU A 3 19.44 -18.81 -9.34
C LEU A 3 20.05 -18.19 -8.07
N LEU A 4 20.94 -17.23 -8.24
CA LEU A 4 21.32 -16.28 -7.18
C LEU A 4 20.15 -15.29 -7.03
N ALA A 5 19.03 -15.77 -6.55
CA ALA A 5 17.89 -14.92 -6.25
C ALA A 5 18.03 -14.42 -4.80
N ALA A 6 17.95 -13.13 -4.62
CA ALA A 6 17.72 -12.53 -3.31
C ALA A 6 16.20 -12.46 -3.07
N LEU A 7 15.76 -12.94 -1.92
CA LEU A 7 14.38 -12.79 -1.47
C LEU A 7 14.33 -11.66 -0.45
N ILE A 8 13.57 -10.62 -0.78
CA ILE A 8 13.32 -9.50 0.12
C ILE A 8 11.90 -9.63 0.65
N LEU A 9 11.75 -9.72 1.96
CA LEU A 9 10.47 -9.81 2.62
C LEU A 9 10.10 -8.45 3.23
N LEU A 10 9.04 -7.86 2.71
CA LEU A 10 8.41 -6.68 3.25
C LEU A 10 7.13 -7.08 3.98
N MET A 11 7.08 -6.84 5.28
CA MET A 11 5.90 -7.13 6.11
C MET A 11 5.13 -5.87 6.42
N HIS A 12 3.81 -6.01 6.51
CA HIS A 12 2.96 -4.90 6.93
C HIS A 12 3.31 -4.47 8.37
N PRO A 13 3.42 -3.17 8.69
CA PRO A 13 3.83 -2.68 10.01
C PRO A 13 3.03 -3.25 11.18
N LEU A 14 1.75 -3.60 10.98
CA LEU A 14 0.91 -4.20 12.02
C LEU A 14 1.35 -5.63 12.42
N VAL A 15 2.09 -6.33 11.56
CA VAL A 15 2.55 -7.71 11.80
C VAL A 15 3.98 -7.75 12.33
N GLU A 16 4.66 -6.62 12.42
CA GLU A 16 6.06 -6.51 12.83
C GLU A 16 6.36 -7.11 14.20
N LYS A 17 5.36 -7.11 15.10
CA LYS A 17 5.44 -7.68 16.46
C LYS A 17 4.83 -9.06 16.57
N ASP A 18 4.41 -9.66 15.46
CA ASP A 18 3.88 -11.02 15.47
C ASP A 18 4.96 -12.03 15.85
N THR A 19 4.62 -12.98 16.72
CA THR A 19 5.57 -13.94 17.25
C THR A 19 6.10 -14.92 16.21
N GLN A 20 5.28 -15.27 15.20
CA GLN A 20 5.69 -16.15 14.11
C GLN A 20 6.64 -15.42 13.17
N TYR A 21 6.34 -14.15 12.86
CA TYR A 21 7.23 -13.31 12.06
C TYR A 21 8.59 -13.12 12.73
N LEU A 22 8.60 -12.81 14.02
CA LEU A 22 9.86 -12.66 14.79
C LEU A 22 10.66 -13.96 14.84
N ALA A 23 10.00 -15.10 15.02
CA ALA A 23 10.67 -16.40 15.00
C ALA A 23 11.27 -16.71 13.63
N MET A 24 10.55 -16.42 12.54
CA MET A 24 11.06 -16.58 11.18
C MET A 24 12.26 -15.65 10.94
N LYS A 25 12.17 -14.39 11.34
CA LYS A 25 13.26 -13.40 11.22
C LYS A 25 14.53 -13.90 11.92
N GLU A 26 14.42 -14.51 13.09
CA GLU A 26 15.56 -15.08 13.82
C GLU A 26 16.18 -16.29 13.10
N VAL A 27 15.34 -17.18 12.54
CA VAL A 27 15.82 -18.38 11.81
C VAL A 27 16.58 -17.98 10.53
N TYR A 28 16.13 -16.98 9.80
CA TYR A 28 16.69 -16.61 8.50
C TYR A 28 17.62 -15.39 8.54
N ARG A 29 17.90 -14.82 9.71
CA ARG A 29 18.74 -13.63 9.89
C ARG A 29 20.08 -13.70 9.15
N GLU A 30 20.75 -14.84 9.24
CA GLU A 30 22.09 -15.04 8.64
C GLU A 30 22.04 -15.73 7.27
N HIS A 31 20.83 -15.88 6.69
CA HIS A 31 20.72 -16.54 5.39
C HIS A 31 21.19 -15.59 4.27
N PRO A 32 22.17 -15.99 3.43
CA PRO A 32 22.85 -15.08 2.51
C PRO A 32 21.96 -14.48 1.41
N ASN A 33 20.81 -15.09 1.16
CA ASN A 33 19.90 -14.67 0.08
C ASN A 33 18.51 -14.27 0.63
N PHE A 34 18.38 -14.03 1.94
CA PHE A 34 17.12 -13.67 2.55
C PHE A 34 17.27 -12.35 3.31
N TYR A 35 16.49 -11.34 2.95
CA TYR A 35 16.55 -10.02 3.52
C TYR A 35 15.17 -9.64 4.07
N PHE A 36 15.15 -9.17 5.31
CA PHE A 36 13.96 -8.57 5.91
C PHE A 36 14.08 -7.06 5.72
N TRP A 37 13.10 -6.48 5.03
CA TRP A 37 13.04 -5.04 4.88
C TRP A 37 12.52 -4.41 6.18
N GLU A 38 13.25 -3.44 6.72
CA GLU A 38 12.83 -2.74 7.93
C GLU A 38 11.84 -1.60 7.55
N ASN A 39 10.77 -1.43 8.34
CA ASN A 39 9.70 -0.47 8.01
C ASN A 39 10.13 1.00 8.15
N GLU A 40 11.28 1.26 8.77
CA GLU A 40 11.86 2.60 8.86
C GLU A 40 12.58 3.02 7.59
N ASP A 41 12.94 2.06 6.71
CA ASP A 41 13.64 2.32 5.47
C ASP A 41 12.66 2.60 4.32
N ASP A 42 13.07 3.42 3.36
CA ASP A 42 12.27 3.73 2.19
C ASP A 42 12.28 2.57 1.18
N VAL A 43 11.22 1.80 1.16
CA VAL A 43 11.09 0.64 0.25
C VAL A 43 11.10 1.03 -1.23
N TYR A 44 10.78 2.28 -1.57
CA TYR A 44 10.81 2.75 -2.97
C TYR A 44 12.21 2.78 -3.56
N GLU A 45 13.25 2.80 -2.73
CA GLU A 45 14.65 2.78 -3.19
C GLU A 45 15.00 1.49 -3.94
N ILE A 46 14.35 0.35 -3.59
CA ILE A 46 14.64 -0.95 -4.21
C ILE A 46 13.72 -1.34 -5.35
N PHE A 47 12.66 -0.58 -5.62
CA PHE A 47 11.64 -1.00 -6.60
C PHE A 47 12.19 -1.19 -8.01
N SER A 48 13.21 -0.43 -8.40
CA SER A 48 13.87 -0.57 -9.71
C SER A 48 14.71 -1.84 -9.85
N ASP A 49 15.06 -2.48 -8.73
CA ASP A 49 15.92 -3.67 -8.70
C ASP A 49 15.12 -4.97 -8.53
N ILE A 50 13.79 -4.87 -8.52
CA ILE A 50 12.90 -6.02 -8.36
C ILE A 50 12.61 -6.66 -9.72
N ASP A 51 13.03 -7.90 -9.91
CA ASP A 51 12.75 -8.70 -11.10
C ASP A 51 11.35 -9.35 -11.03
N ILE A 52 10.98 -9.88 -9.85
CA ILE A 52 9.74 -10.62 -9.62
C ILE A 52 9.10 -10.08 -8.33
N ALA A 53 7.86 -9.65 -8.42
CA ALA A 53 7.06 -9.28 -7.26
C ALA A 53 6.05 -10.37 -6.90
N ILE A 54 6.13 -10.88 -5.68
CA ILE A 54 5.08 -11.71 -5.09
C ILE A 54 4.24 -10.79 -4.23
N VAL A 55 2.97 -10.66 -4.55
CA VAL A 55 2.06 -9.74 -3.90
C VAL A 55 0.78 -10.45 -3.47
N ASP A 56 0.25 -10.04 -2.36
CA ASP A 56 -1.12 -10.34 -1.93
C ASP A 56 -2.10 -9.27 -2.49
N TYR A 57 -3.08 -8.88 -1.71
CA TYR A 57 -4.02 -7.78 -2.06
C TYR A 57 -3.50 -6.40 -1.63
N SER A 58 -2.20 -6.25 -1.44
CA SER A 58 -1.57 -5.00 -1.05
C SER A 58 -1.53 -3.99 -2.21
N SER A 59 -1.80 -2.74 -1.91
CA SER A 59 -1.71 -1.63 -2.88
C SER A 59 -0.31 -1.38 -3.41
N ILE A 60 0.73 -1.93 -2.79
CA ILE A 60 2.11 -1.84 -3.27
C ILE A 60 2.28 -2.40 -4.69
N PHE A 61 1.37 -3.29 -5.11
CA PHE A 61 1.28 -3.78 -6.48
C PHE A 61 1.30 -2.64 -7.51
N TYR A 62 0.52 -1.59 -7.28
CA TYR A 62 0.39 -0.47 -8.22
C TYR A 62 1.66 0.39 -8.28
N ASP A 63 2.33 0.55 -7.16
CA ASP A 63 3.59 1.29 -7.08
C ASP A 63 4.71 0.53 -7.81
N LEU A 64 4.80 -0.78 -7.62
CA LEU A 64 5.74 -1.66 -8.33
C LEU A 64 5.47 -1.66 -9.84
N LEU A 65 4.19 -1.68 -10.24
CA LEU A 65 3.78 -1.58 -11.63
C LEU A 65 4.21 -0.23 -12.25
N ALA A 66 4.00 0.88 -11.53
CA ALA A 66 4.42 2.20 -11.98
C ALA A 66 5.94 2.33 -12.14
N ARG A 67 6.70 1.60 -11.33
CA ARG A 67 8.16 1.53 -11.42
C ARG A 67 8.68 0.56 -12.48
N GLY A 68 7.80 -0.14 -13.18
CA GLY A 68 8.14 -0.95 -14.34
C GLY A 68 8.47 -2.41 -14.06
N VAL A 69 8.11 -2.93 -12.88
CA VAL A 69 8.15 -4.38 -12.61
C VAL A 69 7.26 -5.10 -13.61
N LYS A 70 7.77 -6.19 -14.21
CA LYS A 70 7.09 -6.89 -15.31
C LYS A 70 6.57 -8.27 -14.91
N THR A 71 7.10 -8.85 -13.85
CA THR A 71 6.73 -10.20 -13.42
C THR A 71 6.04 -10.13 -12.08
N PHE A 72 4.74 -10.39 -12.10
CA PHE A 72 3.93 -10.42 -10.90
C PHE A 72 3.39 -11.82 -10.64
N ILE A 73 3.50 -12.27 -9.38
CA ILE A 73 2.82 -13.45 -8.86
C ILE A 73 1.87 -12.97 -7.77
N ARG A 74 0.57 -13.15 -7.98
CA ARG A 74 -0.49 -12.80 -7.03
C ARG A 74 -0.77 -13.99 -6.14
N TYR A 75 -0.33 -13.93 -4.91
CA TYR A 75 -0.51 -15.02 -3.95
C TYR A 75 -1.77 -14.81 -3.11
N PHE A 76 -2.87 -15.37 -3.59
CA PHE A 76 -4.23 -15.16 -3.06
C PHE A 76 -4.73 -16.41 -2.30
N TYR A 77 -3.97 -16.85 -1.29
CA TYR A 77 -4.19 -18.10 -0.58
C TYR A 77 -5.49 -18.13 0.26
N ASP A 78 -6.04 -16.98 0.63
CA ASP A 78 -7.23 -16.85 1.48
C ASP A 78 -8.30 -15.90 0.89
N ILE A 79 -8.19 -15.48 -0.37
CA ILE A 79 -9.11 -14.52 -0.98
C ILE A 79 -10.55 -15.03 -1.08
N ASP A 80 -10.73 -16.34 -1.19
CA ASP A 80 -12.02 -16.99 -1.28
C ASP A 80 -12.53 -17.51 0.08
N ASP A 81 -11.78 -17.28 1.16
CA ASP A 81 -12.16 -17.66 2.53
C ASP A 81 -13.18 -16.65 3.10
N LYS A 82 -14.41 -17.11 3.22
CA LYS A 82 -15.53 -16.29 3.70
C LYS A 82 -15.40 -15.88 5.18
N GLU A 83 -14.61 -16.61 5.97
CA GLU A 83 -14.40 -16.28 7.38
C GLU A 83 -13.35 -15.19 7.57
N ASN A 84 -12.39 -15.07 6.63
CA ASN A 84 -11.35 -14.06 6.61
C ASN A 84 -11.62 -12.93 5.60
N PHE A 85 -12.86 -12.85 5.12
CA PHE A 85 -13.25 -11.90 4.09
C PHE A 85 -12.92 -10.45 4.47
N ARG A 86 -12.17 -9.79 3.59
CA ARG A 86 -12.01 -8.34 3.60
C ARG A 86 -12.96 -7.74 2.57
N ASP A 87 -13.70 -6.72 2.96
CA ASP A 87 -14.46 -5.93 1.99
C ASP A 87 -13.47 -5.16 1.10
N PHE A 88 -13.33 -5.62 -0.14
CA PHE A 88 -12.56 -4.89 -1.15
C PHE A 88 -13.47 -3.85 -1.82
N VAL A 89 -12.94 -2.67 -2.07
CA VAL A 89 -13.65 -1.60 -2.78
C VAL A 89 -13.92 -1.99 -4.24
N PHE A 90 -13.10 -2.88 -4.79
CA PHE A 90 -13.20 -3.40 -6.16
C PHE A 90 -12.69 -4.85 -6.22
N ASP A 91 -13.02 -5.54 -7.30
CA ASP A 91 -12.52 -6.90 -7.53
C ASP A 91 -11.00 -6.88 -7.75
N VAL A 92 -10.25 -7.44 -6.80
CA VAL A 92 -8.78 -7.46 -6.81
C VAL A 92 -8.26 -8.26 -8.00
N ARG A 93 -8.95 -9.33 -8.42
CA ARG A 93 -8.55 -10.15 -9.58
C ARG A 93 -8.65 -9.34 -10.87
N GLU A 94 -9.68 -8.52 -11.01
CA GLU A 94 -9.86 -7.65 -12.18
C GLU A 94 -8.91 -6.44 -12.19
N MET A 95 -8.57 -5.94 -10.99
CA MET A 95 -7.78 -4.72 -10.82
C MET A 95 -6.29 -4.96 -10.64
N THR A 96 -5.85 -6.22 -10.74
CA THR A 96 -4.43 -6.61 -10.75
C THR A 96 -4.14 -7.51 -11.95
N CYS A 97 -2.88 -7.82 -12.18
CA CYS A 97 -2.47 -8.75 -13.24
C CYS A 97 -1.25 -9.57 -12.83
N GLY A 98 -0.95 -10.62 -13.57
CA GLY A 98 0.13 -11.54 -13.28
C GLY A 98 -0.36 -12.97 -13.05
N THR A 99 0.55 -13.88 -12.76
CA THR A 99 0.21 -15.28 -12.45
C THR A 99 -0.44 -15.35 -11.08
N GLU A 100 -1.62 -15.95 -11.00
CA GLU A 100 -2.29 -16.21 -9.71
C GLU A 100 -1.80 -17.54 -9.13
N ALA A 101 -1.60 -17.58 -7.84
CA ALA A 101 -1.29 -18.76 -7.05
C ALA A 101 -2.16 -18.74 -5.78
N SER A 102 -2.89 -19.83 -5.55
CA SER A 102 -3.83 -20.00 -4.43
C SER A 102 -3.22 -20.81 -3.30
N ASP A 103 -2.15 -21.53 -3.58
CA ASP A 103 -1.43 -22.33 -2.60
C ASP A 103 0.10 -22.28 -2.81
N PHE A 104 0.82 -22.91 -1.92
CA PHE A 104 2.28 -22.87 -1.94
C PHE A 104 2.90 -23.63 -3.11
N ASP A 105 2.26 -24.71 -3.57
CA ASP A 105 2.77 -25.50 -4.72
C ASP A 105 2.60 -24.71 -6.02
N GLU A 106 1.48 -24.02 -6.18
CA GLU A 106 1.25 -23.08 -7.30
C GLU A 106 2.22 -21.90 -7.26
N LEU A 107 2.50 -21.35 -6.07
CA LEU A 107 3.50 -20.30 -5.90
C LEU A 107 4.88 -20.76 -6.36
N LEU A 108 5.32 -21.96 -5.95
CA LEU A 108 6.60 -22.52 -6.37
C LEU A 108 6.64 -22.77 -7.88
N ALA A 109 5.55 -23.26 -8.47
CA ALA A 109 5.44 -23.45 -9.92
C ALA A 109 5.52 -22.13 -10.69
N ALA A 110 4.84 -21.08 -10.20
CA ALA A 110 4.89 -19.74 -10.77
C ALA A 110 6.31 -19.16 -10.71
N LEU A 111 6.98 -19.28 -9.58
CA LEU A 111 8.39 -18.88 -9.41
C LEU A 111 9.34 -19.65 -10.34
N ALA A 112 9.15 -20.96 -10.47
CA ALA A 112 9.97 -21.78 -11.36
C ALA A 112 9.79 -21.43 -12.84
N SER A 113 8.60 -20.97 -13.23
CA SER A 113 8.30 -20.58 -14.61
C SER A 113 8.89 -19.22 -14.97
N CYS A 114 9.07 -18.31 -14.02
CA CYS A 114 9.52 -16.92 -14.18
C CYS A 114 8.81 -16.21 -15.35
N LYS A 115 7.51 -16.49 -15.54
CA LYS A 115 6.76 -15.99 -16.69
C LYS A 115 6.45 -14.49 -16.48
N GLU A 116 6.95 -13.66 -17.39
CA GLU A 116 6.56 -12.25 -17.42
C GLU A 116 5.03 -12.10 -17.61
N THR A 117 4.46 -11.12 -16.94
CA THR A 117 3.06 -10.73 -17.13
C THR A 117 2.89 -10.15 -18.53
N GLU A 118 1.79 -10.47 -19.19
CA GLU A 118 1.51 -9.98 -20.54
C GLU A 118 1.49 -8.45 -20.55
N LYS A 119 2.26 -7.85 -21.45
CA LYS A 119 2.37 -6.39 -21.58
C LYS A 119 0.99 -5.72 -21.70
N LYS A 120 0.05 -6.32 -22.40
CA LYS A 120 -1.31 -5.82 -22.55
C LYS A 120 -2.02 -5.65 -21.20
N GLU A 121 -1.84 -6.61 -20.28
CA GLU A 121 -2.44 -6.55 -18.95
C GLU A 121 -1.75 -5.51 -18.06
N LEU A 122 -0.42 -5.45 -18.12
CA LEU A 122 0.34 -4.40 -17.43
C LEU A 122 -0.12 -3.01 -17.88
N ASP A 123 -0.20 -2.79 -19.19
CA ASP A 123 -0.64 -1.51 -19.78
C ASP A 123 -2.08 -1.17 -19.37
N ARG A 124 -2.98 -2.17 -19.37
CA ARG A 124 -4.38 -2.00 -18.96
C ARG A 124 -4.50 -1.50 -17.53
N ILE A 125 -3.83 -2.17 -16.59
CA ILE A 125 -3.89 -1.80 -15.18
C ILE A 125 -3.20 -0.45 -14.95
N ASN A 126 -2.05 -0.24 -15.60
CA ASN A 126 -1.32 1.03 -15.47
C ASN A 126 -2.19 2.22 -15.91
N GLN A 127 -2.85 2.13 -17.06
CA GLN A 127 -3.76 3.18 -17.54
C GLN A 127 -4.99 3.40 -16.66
N LEU A 128 -5.44 2.36 -15.94
CA LEU A 128 -6.59 2.46 -15.05
C LEU A 128 -6.26 3.25 -13.78
N PHE A 129 -5.06 3.07 -13.23
CA PHE A 129 -4.67 3.66 -11.95
C PHE A 129 -3.79 4.89 -12.07
N TRP A 130 -3.03 5.03 -13.16
CA TRP A 130 -2.09 6.13 -13.34
C TRP A 130 -2.47 6.97 -14.56
N SER A 131 -2.97 8.17 -14.32
CA SER A 131 -3.30 9.13 -15.39
C SER A 131 -2.05 9.69 -16.07
N TYR A 132 -0.94 9.68 -15.37
CA TYR A 132 0.36 10.16 -15.83
C TYR A 132 1.43 9.15 -15.47
N SER A 133 2.45 9.02 -16.31
CA SER A 133 3.61 8.14 -16.12
C SER A 133 4.92 8.88 -16.39
N ASP A 134 4.91 10.18 -16.12
CA ASP A 134 6.09 11.04 -16.22
C ASP A 134 6.51 11.54 -14.82
N GLU A 135 7.64 12.23 -14.73
CA GLU A 135 8.19 12.71 -13.47
C GLU A 135 7.64 14.07 -13.02
N ASN A 136 6.52 14.55 -13.62
CA ASN A 136 6.03 15.92 -13.42
C ASN A 136 4.82 16.00 -12.45
N ASP A 137 4.55 14.98 -11.64
CA ASP A 137 3.40 14.96 -10.74
C ASP A 137 3.42 16.09 -9.71
N CYS A 138 4.58 16.36 -9.11
CA CYS A 138 4.73 17.44 -8.14
C CYS A 138 4.46 18.81 -8.77
N GLU A 139 4.92 19.05 -9.99
CA GLU A 139 4.67 20.30 -10.71
C GLU A 139 3.18 20.47 -11.00
N ARG A 140 2.52 19.43 -11.50
CA ARG A 140 1.06 19.45 -11.73
C ARG A 140 0.26 19.71 -10.47
N ILE A 141 0.64 19.10 -9.34
CA ILE A 141 -0.02 19.33 -8.05
C ILE A 141 0.14 20.79 -7.63
N ILE A 142 1.35 21.33 -7.72
CA ILE A 142 1.64 22.73 -7.38
C ILE A 142 0.85 23.67 -8.27
N ASP A 143 0.88 23.48 -9.58
CA ASP A 143 0.15 24.32 -10.55
C ASP A 143 -1.38 24.25 -10.30
N THR A 144 -1.90 23.08 -10.04
CA THR A 144 -3.31 22.91 -9.70
C THR A 144 -3.65 23.64 -8.41
N ALA A 145 -2.84 23.51 -7.36
CA ALA A 145 -3.05 24.18 -6.09
C ALA A 145 -2.97 25.71 -6.22
N LEU A 146 -2.01 26.22 -7.00
CA LEU A 146 -1.85 27.68 -7.23
C LEU A 146 -2.94 28.27 -8.12
N SER A 147 -3.45 27.50 -9.07
CA SER A 147 -4.53 27.92 -9.98
C SER A 147 -5.93 27.73 -9.35
N PHE A 148 -6.02 26.99 -8.25
CA PHE A 148 -7.29 26.71 -7.59
C PHE A 148 -7.91 27.98 -7.04
N THR A 149 -9.01 28.43 -7.67
CA THR A 149 -9.84 29.51 -7.16
C THR A 149 -11.09 28.87 -6.54
N PRO A 150 -11.24 28.89 -5.21
CA PRO A 150 -12.41 28.31 -4.61
C PRO A 150 -13.66 29.07 -5.10
N GLU A 151 -14.60 28.37 -5.73
CA GLU A 151 -15.92 28.94 -5.97
C GLU A 151 -16.49 29.44 -4.63
N LYS A 152 -16.94 30.68 -4.59
CA LYS A 152 -17.71 31.18 -3.46
C LYS A 152 -19.04 30.42 -3.40
N ARG A 153 -19.02 29.27 -2.77
CA ARG A 153 -20.26 28.60 -2.40
C ARG A 153 -20.72 29.19 -1.09
N GLU A 154 -21.95 29.71 -1.06
CA GLU A 154 -22.64 30.08 0.18
C GLU A 154 -23.10 28.83 0.92
N PHE A 155 -22.15 27.98 1.30
CA PHE A 155 -22.43 26.91 2.21
C PHE A 155 -22.14 27.37 3.65
N PRO A 156 -22.88 26.85 4.64
CA PRO A 156 -22.46 26.97 6.02
C PRO A 156 -21.01 26.52 6.11
N LYS A 157 -20.18 27.28 6.82
CA LYS A 157 -18.74 27.01 6.93
C LYS A 157 -18.52 25.58 7.42
N LEU A 158 -18.15 24.67 6.54
CA LEU A 158 -17.73 23.32 6.89
C LEU A 158 -16.23 23.36 7.19
N TYR A 159 -15.87 23.06 8.42
CA TYR A 159 -14.48 22.89 8.82
C TYR A 159 -14.18 21.39 8.83
N SER A 160 -13.36 20.92 7.90
CA SER A 160 -12.81 19.57 7.91
C SER A 160 -11.41 19.62 8.48
N PHE A 161 -11.17 18.85 9.52
CA PHE A 161 -9.87 18.73 10.16
C PHE A 161 -9.42 17.28 10.08
N ASP A 162 -8.23 17.06 9.56
CA ASP A 162 -7.53 15.81 9.81
C ASP A 162 -7.08 15.81 11.27
N ILE A 163 -7.61 14.86 12.03
CA ILE A 163 -7.46 14.81 13.49
C ILE A 163 -6.14 14.12 13.88
N PHE A 164 -5.61 13.29 12.99
CA PHE A 164 -4.42 12.50 13.29
C PHE A 164 -3.15 13.23 12.84
N ASP A 165 -2.39 13.70 13.84
CA ASP A 165 -1.05 14.28 13.76
C ASP A 165 -0.90 15.64 13.03
N THR A 166 -1.95 16.17 12.39
CA THR A 166 -1.87 17.46 11.68
C THR A 166 -2.27 18.65 12.57
N LEU A 167 -3.17 18.50 13.54
CA LEU A 167 -3.67 19.58 14.39
C LEU A 167 -3.37 19.45 15.88
N PHE A 168 -2.93 18.29 16.35
CA PHE A 168 -2.68 18.07 17.78
C PHE A 168 -1.42 17.23 18.02
N SER A 169 -0.43 17.80 18.64
CA SER A 169 0.52 17.02 19.43
C SER A 169 -0.29 16.38 20.57
N ARG A 170 -0.27 15.03 20.64
CA ARG A 170 -1.10 14.27 21.57
C ARG A 170 -0.78 14.64 23.01
N GLN A 171 -1.67 15.39 23.65
CA GLN A 171 -1.70 15.54 25.11
C GLN A 171 -2.71 14.58 25.77
N CYS A 172 -3.35 13.71 25.00
CA CYS A 172 -4.37 12.78 25.50
C CYS A 172 -3.91 11.33 25.35
N CYS A 173 -4.08 10.55 26.41
CA CYS A 173 -3.68 9.13 26.46
C CYS A 173 -4.56 8.20 25.60
N HIS A 174 -5.76 8.67 25.17
CA HIS A 174 -6.71 7.88 24.37
C HIS A 174 -7.28 8.69 23.19
N PRO A 175 -7.42 8.08 22.00
CA PRO A 175 -8.00 8.75 20.81
C PRO A 175 -9.41 9.29 21.05
N SER A 176 -10.25 8.57 21.81
CA SER A 176 -11.61 9.01 22.16
C SER A 176 -11.64 10.32 22.96
N SER A 177 -10.61 10.59 23.77
CA SER A 177 -10.53 11.82 24.56
C SER A 177 -10.30 13.07 23.70
N VAL A 178 -9.81 12.93 22.49
CA VAL A 178 -9.67 14.02 21.51
C VAL A 178 -11.04 14.50 21.08
N PHE A 179 -11.94 13.57 20.72
CA PHE A 179 -13.31 13.90 20.31
C PHE A 179 -14.12 14.58 21.41
N ASP A 180 -13.96 14.12 22.66
CA ASP A 180 -14.61 14.73 23.81
C ASP A 180 -14.10 16.16 24.09
N ASN A 181 -12.80 16.39 23.92
CA ASN A 181 -12.21 17.71 24.08
C ASN A 181 -12.63 18.68 22.95
N VAL A 182 -12.71 18.21 21.72
CA VAL A 182 -13.21 19.01 20.57
C VAL A 182 -14.66 19.36 20.80
N ARG A 183 -15.51 18.38 21.16
CA ARG A 183 -16.92 18.62 21.48
C ARG A 183 -17.08 19.67 22.56
N LYS A 184 -16.38 19.56 23.70
CA LYS A 184 -16.45 20.54 24.80
C LYS A 184 -16.02 21.93 24.36
N LYS A 185 -15.00 22.06 23.51
CA LYS A 185 -14.58 23.38 23.02
C LYS A 185 -15.57 23.98 22.04
N LEU A 186 -16.21 23.18 21.19
CA LEU A 186 -17.27 23.65 20.29
C LEU A 186 -18.50 24.12 21.07
N GLU A 187 -18.91 23.40 22.11
CA GLU A 187 -20.00 23.78 23.01
C GLU A 187 -19.70 25.09 23.76
N GLN A 188 -18.42 25.35 24.06
CA GLN A 188 -17.98 26.59 24.75
C GLN A 188 -17.82 27.80 23.81
N SER A 189 -17.70 27.57 22.50
CA SER A 189 -17.40 28.64 21.54
C SER A 189 -18.64 29.33 20.92
N ASP A 190 -19.83 28.99 21.40
CA ASP A 190 -21.11 29.57 20.94
C ASP A 190 -21.28 29.55 19.40
N CYS A 191 -20.66 28.59 18.72
CA CYS A 191 -20.91 28.31 17.32
C CYS A 191 -22.30 27.65 17.23
N GLY A 192 -23.34 28.48 17.31
CA GLY A 192 -24.72 28.05 17.10
C GLY A 192 -24.85 27.35 15.75
N TYR A 193 -25.44 26.16 15.77
CA TYR A 193 -25.98 25.49 14.62
C TYR A 193 -27.18 26.23 14.05
#